data_966756c7a57a3d909e08b17f32787ff4
#
_entry.id   966756c7a57a3d909e08b17f32787ff4
#
_cell.length_a   1.000
_cell.length_b   1.000
_cell.length_c   1.000
_cell.angle_alpha   90.00
_cell.angle_beta   90.00
_cell.angle_gamma   90.00
#
_symmetry.space_group_name_H-M   'P 1'
#
loop_
_entity.id
_entity.type
_entity.pdbx_description
1 polymer ?
#
loop_
_entity_poly.entity_id
_entity_poly.type
_entity_poly.pdbx_seq_one_letter_code
_entity_poly.pdbx_strand_id
1 'polypeptide(L)'
;MNYIVLDLEWNQSSRGKQYTVLGLPFEIIQIGAVKLDENKKVTGKWERIIKPVVYTRLHGKVSEMLGITADDLKSGQDFKSAAGEFLEWCGEDYKFITWGGSDLTEFQRNMKYFGVENHFPFPLTYYDLQKLYSKVYSDGKTRRSLKIAIEELGFLEDAEYHSAINDAIYTARIFSNMDFDSVSIYESIDTYRIPVSYTHL
;
A
#
# COMPACT_ATOMS: atom_id res chain seq x y z
N MET A 1 8.79 -9.42 16.31
CA MET A 1 8.09 -8.38 15.50
C MET A 1 7.95 -8.86 14.06
N ASN A 2 6.76 -8.78 13.49
CA ASN A 2 6.50 -9.11 12.09
C ASN A 2 6.62 -7.87 11.20
N TYR A 3 6.69 -8.08 9.88
CA TYR A 3 6.55 -7.03 8.88
C TYR A 3 5.32 -7.30 8.03
N ILE A 4 4.53 -6.26 7.77
CA ILE A 4 3.38 -6.30 6.87
C ILE A 4 3.71 -5.44 5.65
N VAL A 5 3.99 -6.10 4.54
CA VAL A 5 4.18 -5.43 3.25
C VAL A 5 2.80 -5.22 2.67
N LEU A 6 2.42 -3.96 2.48
CA LEU A 6 1.09 -3.54 2.04
C LEU A 6 1.17 -2.84 0.70
N ASP A 7 0.27 -3.19 -0.18
CA ASP A 7 0.00 -2.47 -1.42
C ASP A 7 -1.51 -2.35 -1.63
N LEU A 8 -1.95 -1.25 -2.23
CA LEU A 8 -3.36 -0.92 -2.42
C LEU A 8 -3.62 -0.48 -3.86
N GLU A 9 -4.73 -0.95 -4.41
CA GLU A 9 -5.27 -0.37 -5.63
C GLU A 9 -6.55 0.41 -5.33
N TRP A 10 -6.73 1.53 -6.01
CA TRP A 10 -7.87 2.42 -5.77
C TRP A 10 -8.49 2.98 -7.03
N ASN A 11 -9.79 3.22 -6.93
CA ASN A 11 -10.56 3.94 -7.93
C ASN A 11 -10.74 5.41 -7.54
N GLN A 12 -11.09 6.22 -8.51
CA GLN A 12 -11.35 7.64 -8.34
C GLN A 12 -12.52 8.10 -9.22
N SER A 13 -12.93 9.35 -9.08
CA SER A 13 -14.00 9.91 -9.91
C SER A 13 -13.68 9.80 -11.41
N SER A 14 -14.47 9.02 -12.14
CA SER A 14 -14.40 8.92 -13.60
C SER A 14 -14.90 10.19 -14.34
N ARG A 15 -15.47 11.13 -13.59
CA ARG A 15 -16.05 12.39 -14.12
C ARG A 15 -15.10 13.58 -13.97
N GLY A 16 -13.91 13.37 -13.38
CA GLY A 16 -12.90 14.40 -13.15
C GLY A 16 -12.80 14.87 -11.68
N LYS A 17 -11.73 15.61 -11.39
CA LYS A 17 -11.38 16.04 -10.02
C LYS A 17 -12.46 16.86 -9.31
N GLN A 18 -13.23 17.65 -10.03
CA GLN A 18 -14.32 18.46 -9.48
C GLN A 18 -15.49 17.63 -8.89
N TYR A 19 -15.53 16.33 -9.22
CA TYR A 19 -16.50 15.38 -8.67
C TYR A 19 -15.90 14.46 -7.60
N THR A 20 -14.71 14.81 -7.11
CA THR A 20 -14.09 14.11 -6.01
C THR A 20 -14.87 14.35 -4.72
N VAL A 21 -15.19 13.27 -4.03
CA VAL A 21 -15.91 13.34 -2.74
C VAL A 21 -14.94 13.85 -1.67
N LEU A 22 -15.40 14.83 -0.90
CA LEU A 22 -14.63 15.41 0.20
C LEU A 22 -14.26 14.32 1.22
N GLY A 23 -12.98 14.22 1.52
CA GLY A 23 -12.48 13.21 2.45
C GLY A 23 -12.22 11.82 1.86
N LEU A 24 -12.58 11.59 0.57
CA LEU A 24 -12.28 10.33 -0.13
C LEU A 24 -11.85 10.60 -1.58
N PRO A 25 -10.63 11.08 -1.84
CA PRO A 25 -10.15 11.28 -3.20
C PRO A 25 -9.98 9.96 -3.97
N PHE A 26 -9.66 8.90 -3.25
CA PHE A 26 -9.46 7.55 -3.76
C PHE A 26 -10.21 6.54 -2.92
N GLU A 27 -10.98 5.67 -3.56
CA GLU A 27 -11.70 4.58 -2.93
C GLU A 27 -10.94 3.28 -3.20
N ILE A 28 -10.52 2.60 -2.14
CA ILE A 28 -9.75 1.36 -2.25
C ILE A 28 -10.63 0.26 -2.87
N ILE A 29 -10.08 -0.43 -3.87
CA ILE A 29 -10.73 -1.53 -4.59
C ILE A 29 -9.98 -2.86 -4.49
N GLN A 30 -8.69 -2.83 -4.11
CA GLN A 30 -7.93 -4.03 -3.76
C GLN A 30 -7.02 -3.72 -2.58
N ILE A 31 -6.86 -4.70 -1.70
CA ILE A 31 -5.86 -4.71 -0.63
C ILE A 31 -5.04 -5.97 -0.80
N GLY A 32 -3.74 -5.84 -0.99
CA GLY A 32 -2.78 -6.93 -1.05
C GLY A 32 -1.73 -6.80 0.02
N ALA A 33 -1.43 -7.89 0.73
CA ALA A 33 -0.41 -7.86 1.76
C ALA A 33 0.36 -9.17 1.89
N VAL A 34 1.63 -9.04 2.28
CA VAL A 34 2.51 -10.15 2.62
C VAL A 34 3.02 -9.97 4.04
N LYS A 35 2.87 -11.00 4.87
CA LYS A 35 3.45 -11.02 6.23
C LYS A 35 4.79 -11.72 6.20
N LEU A 36 5.78 -11.07 6.79
CA LEU A 36 7.13 -11.61 6.99
C LEU A 36 7.41 -11.70 8.49
N ASP A 37 8.15 -12.71 8.89
CA ASP A 37 8.70 -12.81 10.25
C ASP A 37 9.92 -11.88 10.44
N GLU A 38 10.49 -11.91 11.63
CA GLU A 38 11.70 -11.15 11.99
C GLU A 38 12.93 -11.50 11.14
N ASN A 39 12.97 -12.69 10.54
CA ASN A 39 14.02 -13.14 9.62
C ASN A 39 13.68 -12.81 8.15
N LYS A 40 12.65 -11.98 7.92
CA LYS A 40 12.14 -11.59 6.60
C LYS A 40 11.61 -12.78 5.76
N LYS A 41 11.17 -13.86 6.42
CA LYS A 41 10.58 -15.03 5.77
C LYS A 41 9.09 -14.85 5.63
N VAL A 42 8.55 -15.18 4.46
CA VAL A 42 7.09 -15.10 4.22
C VAL A 42 6.37 -16.11 5.12
N THR A 43 5.46 -15.62 5.93
CA THR A 43 4.61 -16.42 6.83
C THR A 43 3.14 -16.39 6.45
N GLY A 44 2.73 -15.46 5.60
CA GLY A 44 1.35 -15.37 5.12
C GLY A 44 1.17 -14.38 3.99
N LYS A 45 0.05 -14.54 3.27
CA LYS A 45 -0.42 -13.61 2.25
C LYS A 45 -1.89 -13.33 2.51
N TRP A 46 -2.32 -12.11 2.21
CA TRP A 46 -3.70 -11.69 2.37
C TRP A 46 -4.11 -10.83 1.19
N GLU A 47 -5.29 -11.08 0.64
CA GLU A 47 -5.83 -10.32 -0.49
C GLU A 47 -7.33 -10.21 -0.38
N ARG A 48 -7.87 -9.03 -0.72
CA ARG A 48 -9.31 -8.83 -0.89
C ARG A 48 -9.59 -7.85 -2.02
N ILE A 49 -10.59 -8.21 -2.81
CA ILE A 49 -11.25 -7.29 -3.74
C ILE A 49 -12.34 -6.56 -2.95
N ILE A 50 -12.37 -5.24 -3.09
CA ILE A 50 -13.31 -4.36 -2.41
C ILE A 50 -14.32 -3.84 -3.42
N LYS A 51 -15.59 -3.97 -3.09
CA LYS A 51 -16.66 -3.42 -3.91
C LYS A 51 -16.78 -1.92 -3.69
N PRO A 52 -16.51 -1.07 -4.71
CA PRO A 52 -16.64 0.36 -4.56
C PRO A 52 -18.13 0.75 -4.43
N VAL A 53 -18.42 1.65 -3.50
CA VAL A 53 -19.78 2.17 -3.25
C VAL A 53 -19.90 3.66 -3.51
N VAL A 54 -18.79 4.37 -3.59
CA VAL A 54 -18.73 5.81 -3.90
C VAL A 54 -18.38 6.03 -5.36
N TYR A 55 -17.28 5.47 -5.83
CA TYR A 55 -16.88 5.54 -7.24
C TYR A 55 -17.21 4.22 -7.95
N THR A 56 -18.51 3.93 -8.08
CA THR A 56 -19.03 2.67 -8.65
C THR A 56 -18.69 2.47 -10.13
N ARG A 57 -18.37 3.55 -10.85
CA ARG A 57 -17.85 3.49 -12.22
C ARG A 57 -16.33 3.53 -12.18
N LEU A 58 -15.69 2.51 -12.73
CA LEU A 58 -14.23 2.49 -12.86
C LEU A 58 -13.73 3.66 -13.72
N HIS A 59 -12.71 4.33 -13.23
CA HIS A 59 -11.96 5.30 -14.01
C HIS A 59 -11.20 4.57 -15.13
N GLY A 60 -11.28 5.08 -16.37
CA GLY A 60 -10.74 4.37 -17.54
C GLY A 60 -9.27 3.98 -17.40
N LYS A 61 -8.43 4.86 -16.86
CA LYS A 61 -7.00 4.54 -16.62
C LYS A 61 -6.81 3.44 -15.57
N VAL A 62 -7.68 3.37 -14.55
CA VAL A 62 -7.61 2.32 -13.53
C VAL A 62 -8.00 0.99 -14.15
N SER A 63 -9.08 0.94 -14.92
CA SER A 63 -9.49 -0.26 -15.65
C SER A 63 -8.42 -0.78 -16.61
N GLU A 64 -7.79 0.13 -17.35
CA GLU A 64 -6.71 -0.22 -18.29
C GLU A 64 -5.46 -0.74 -17.56
N MET A 65 -5.05 -0.07 -16.48
CA MET A 65 -3.86 -0.39 -15.72
C MET A 65 -3.98 -1.73 -14.98
N LEU A 66 -5.14 -1.97 -14.36
CA LEU A 66 -5.38 -3.18 -13.56
C LEU A 66 -5.92 -4.35 -14.41
N GLY A 67 -6.31 -4.11 -15.64
CA GLY A 67 -6.95 -5.13 -16.49
C GLY A 67 -8.30 -5.63 -15.97
N ILE A 68 -8.99 -4.86 -15.11
CA ILE A 68 -10.23 -5.23 -14.46
C ILE A 68 -11.43 -4.42 -14.95
N THR A 69 -12.62 -4.99 -14.78
CA THR A 69 -13.89 -4.36 -15.11
C THR A 69 -14.69 -4.04 -13.84
N ALA A 70 -15.73 -3.22 -13.99
CA ALA A 70 -16.65 -2.95 -12.88
C ALA A 70 -17.40 -4.23 -12.43
N ASP A 71 -17.55 -5.22 -13.31
CA ASP A 71 -18.21 -6.49 -12.99
C ASP A 71 -17.35 -7.34 -12.06
N ASP A 72 -16.04 -7.32 -12.23
CA ASP A 72 -15.10 -8.04 -11.35
C ASP A 72 -15.16 -7.55 -9.91
N LEU A 73 -15.48 -6.26 -9.71
CA LEU A 73 -15.60 -5.66 -8.39
C LEU A 73 -16.97 -5.87 -7.73
N LYS A 74 -17.99 -6.34 -8.46
CA LYS A 74 -19.35 -6.51 -7.90
C LYS A 74 -19.42 -7.54 -6.78
N SER A 75 -18.60 -8.59 -6.86
CA SER A 75 -18.50 -9.66 -5.87
C SER A 75 -17.55 -9.32 -4.72
N GLY A 76 -16.89 -8.15 -4.76
CA GLY A 76 -15.98 -7.72 -3.73
C GLY A 76 -16.68 -7.52 -2.38
N GLN A 77 -15.89 -7.60 -1.32
CA GLN A 77 -16.31 -7.36 0.05
C GLN A 77 -16.52 -5.86 0.30
N ASP A 78 -17.34 -5.49 1.28
CA ASP A 78 -17.38 -4.09 1.73
C ASP A 78 -16.08 -3.71 2.44
N PHE A 79 -15.67 -2.45 2.29
CA PHE A 79 -14.39 -1.98 2.83
C PHE A 79 -14.27 -2.16 4.33
N LYS A 80 -15.36 -1.89 5.08
CA LYS A 80 -15.32 -1.94 6.55
C LYS A 80 -15.01 -3.34 7.06
N SER A 81 -15.69 -4.35 6.52
CA SER A 81 -15.45 -5.76 6.86
C SER A 81 -14.04 -6.19 6.46
N ALA A 82 -13.63 -5.88 5.22
CA ALA A 82 -12.31 -6.24 4.73
C ALA A 82 -11.18 -5.59 5.53
N ALA A 83 -11.31 -4.31 5.87
CA ALA A 83 -10.33 -3.61 6.70
C ALA A 83 -10.26 -4.20 8.11
N GLY A 84 -11.38 -4.57 8.72
CA GLY A 84 -11.41 -5.25 10.01
C GLY A 84 -10.67 -6.59 9.98
N GLU A 85 -10.99 -7.46 9.01
CA GLU A 85 -10.31 -8.74 8.81
C GLU A 85 -8.80 -8.57 8.54
N PHE A 86 -8.43 -7.56 7.74
CA PHE A 86 -7.04 -7.24 7.47
C PHE A 86 -6.27 -6.86 8.74
N LEU A 87 -6.83 -5.96 9.55
CA LEU A 87 -6.20 -5.51 10.79
C LEU A 87 -6.07 -6.68 11.80
N GLU A 88 -7.08 -7.54 11.90
CA GLU A 88 -7.01 -8.76 12.71
C GLU A 88 -5.90 -9.70 12.18
N TRP A 89 -5.81 -9.90 10.87
CA TRP A 89 -4.76 -10.71 10.26
C TRP A 89 -3.35 -10.12 10.50
N CYS A 90 -3.19 -8.79 10.53
CA CYS A 90 -1.91 -8.15 10.86
C CYS A 90 -1.43 -8.56 12.26
N GLY A 91 -2.32 -8.69 13.24
CA GLY A 91 -2.00 -8.95 14.64
C GLY A 91 -1.57 -7.68 15.39
N GLU A 92 -0.82 -7.81 16.47
CA GLU A 92 -0.50 -6.68 17.36
C GLU A 92 0.92 -6.15 17.20
N ASP A 93 1.91 -7.01 16.93
CA ASP A 93 3.34 -6.66 16.89
C ASP A 93 3.88 -6.72 15.46
N TYR A 94 3.73 -5.62 14.73
CA TYR A 94 4.20 -5.52 13.35
C TYR A 94 4.62 -4.11 12.94
N LYS A 95 5.39 -4.03 11.86
CA LYS A 95 5.78 -2.80 11.18
C LYS A 95 5.31 -2.85 9.72
N PHE A 96 4.67 -1.80 9.24
CA PHE A 96 4.32 -1.69 7.83
C PHE A 96 5.53 -1.41 6.94
N ILE A 97 5.47 -1.95 5.73
CA ILE A 97 6.37 -1.68 4.62
C ILE A 97 5.51 -1.38 3.40
N THR A 98 5.81 -0.32 2.67
CA THR A 98 5.13 0.07 1.44
C THR A 98 6.13 0.49 0.37
N TRP A 99 5.75 0.40 -0.91
CA TRP A 99 6.53 0.98 -2.00
C TRP A 99 6.15 2.45 -2.21
N GLY A 100 6.60 3.32 -1.31
CA GLY A 100 6.22 4.74 -1.23
C GLY A 100 5.33 5.04 -0.03
N GLY A 101 4.78 6.24 0.04
CA GLY A 101 4.06 6.72 1.23
C GLY A 101 2.54 6.82 1.09
N SER A 102 1.97 6.48 -0.07
CA SER A 102 0.56 6.76 -0.34
C SER A 102 -0.40 5.78 0.33
N ASP A 103 -0.01 4.50 0.39
CA ASP A 103 -0.89 3.40 0.80
C ASP A 103 -1.43 3.58 2.22
N LEU A 104 -0.57 3.85 3.18
CA LEU A 104 -1.00 4.05 4.58
C LEU A 104 -1.87 5.29 4.75
N THR A 105 -1.57 6.36 4.03
CA THR A 105 -2.37 7.58 4.02
C THR A 105 -3.78 7.29 3.47
N GLU A 106 -3.87 6.62 2.32
CA GLU A 106 -5.16 6.31 1.70
C GLU A 106 -5.93 5.25 2.48
N PHE A 107 -5.25 4.26 3.09
CA PHE A 107 -5.89 3.29 3.97
C PHE A 107 -6.57 3.98 5.15
N GLN A 108 -5.85 4.84 5.89
CA GLN A 108 -6.41 5.59 7.01
C GLN A 108 -7.54 6.55 6.56
N ARG A 109 -7.45 7.12 5.36
CA ARG A 109 -8.48 7.99 4.81
C ARG A 109 -9.77 7.21 4.52
N ASN A 110 -9.65 6.02 3.92
CA ASN A 110 -10.78 5.13 3.69
C ASN A 110 -11.36 4.63 5.03
N MET A 111 -10.52 4.25 6.00
CA MET A 111 -10.98 3.88 7.35
C MET A 111 -11.85 4.99 7.95
N LYS A 112 -11.39 6.23 7.91
CA LYS A 112 -12.13 7.39 8.43
C LYS A 112 -13.46 7.58 7.70
N TYR A 113 -13.45 7.48 6.37
CA TYR A 113 -14.65 7.71 5.56
C TYR A 113 -15.72 6.63 5.82
N PHE A 114 -15.32 5.37 5.91
CA PHE A 114 -16.22 4.23 6.11
C PHE A 114 -16.48 3.87 7.58
N GLY A 115 -15.98 4.68 8.52
CA GLY A 115 -16.23 4.49 9.95
C GLY A 115 -15.56 3.25 10.53
N VAL A 116 -14.36 2.94 10.07
CA VAL A 116 -13.46 1.96 10.68
C VAL A 116 -12.61 2.70 11.72
N GLU A 117 -12.56 2.19 12.95
CA GLU A 117 -11.78 2.79 14.01
C GLU A 117 -10.28 2.64 13.73
N ASN A 118 -9.53 3.73 13.91
CA ASN A 118 -8.10 3.74 13.66
C ASN A 118 -7.33 3.57 14.97
N HIS A 119 -6.85 2.36 15.22
CA HIS A 119 -6.03 1.99 16.38
C HIS A 119 -4.52 2.06 16.12
N PHE A 120 -4.08 2.57 14.98
CA PHE A 120 -2.65 2.73 14.72
C PHE A 120 -2.00 3.65 15.74
N PRO A 121 -0.72 3.40 16.10
CA PRO A 121 0.02 4.28 16.98
C PRO A 121 0.10 5.70 16.42
N PHE A 122 0.39 6.66 17.28
CA PHE A 122 0.65 8.04 16.84
C PHE A 122 2.01 8.52 17.40
N PRO A 123 2.93 8.95 16.52
CA PRO A 123 2.85 8.91 15.05
C PRO A 123 2.90 7.47 14.52
N LEU A 124 2.27 7.22 13.36
CA LEU A 124 2.44 5.96 12.65
C LEU A 124 3.76 5.98 11.90
N THR A 125 4.64 5.04 12.24
CA THR A 125 5.93 4.87 11.56
C THR A 125 5.95 3.60 10.72
N TYR A 126 6.66 3.63 9.58
CA TYR A 126 6.73 2.55 8.62
C TYR A 126 8.01 2.60 7.80
N TYR A 127 8.33 1.56 7.06
CA TYR A 127 9.42 1.57 6.09
C TYR A 127 8.89 1.94 4.70
N ASP A 128 9.23 3.14 4.22
CA ASP A 128 9.09 3.53 2.82
C ASP A 128 10.23 2.85 2.03
N LEU A 129 9.93 1.66 1.49
CA LEU A 129 10.96 0.86 0.85
C LEU A 129 11.49 1.50 -0.43
N GLN A 130 10.69 2.30 -1.13
CA GLN A 130 11.15 3.06 -2.29
C GLN A 130 12.25 4.07 -1.93
N LYS A 131 12.13 4.70 -0.74
CA LYS A 131 13.18 5.59 -0.22
C LYS A 131 14.44 4.82 0.17
N LEU A 132 14.26 3.70 0.88
CA LEU A 132 15.38 2.87 1.30
C LEU A 132 16.09 2.30 0.08
N TYR A 133 15.35 1.79 -0.91
CA TYR A 133 15.91 1.32 -2.19
C TYR A 133 16.78 2.38 -2.87
N SER A 134 16.26 3.62 -2.99
CA SER A 134 17.03 4.70 -3.60
C SER A 134 18.35 4.97 -2.87
N LYS A 135 18.38 4.84 -1.55
CA LYS A 135 19.61 5.04 -0.76
C LYS A 135 20.60 3.90 -0.90
N VAL A 136 20.13 2.67 -1.01
CA VAL A 136 21.00 1.48 -1.12
C VAL A 136 21.56 1.32 -2.53
N TYR A 137 20.70 1.47 -3.55
CA TYR A 137 21.00 1.07 -4.92
C TYR A 137 21.07 2.24 -5.92
N SER A 138 20.85 3.50 -5.48
CA SER A 138 20.85 4.65 -6.36
C SER A 138 21.47 5.90 -5.70
N ASP A 139 20.98 7.08 -6.02
CA ASP A 139 21.52 8.38 -5.58
C ASP A 139 20.91 8.90 -4.25
N GLY A 140 20.03 8.13 -3.64
CA GLY A 140 19.29 8.50 -2.43
C GLY A 140 18.14 9.49 -2.66
N LYS A 141 17.91 9.92 -3.88
CA LYS A 141 16.92 10.95 -4.26
C LYS A 141 15.92 10.45 -5.29
N THR A 142 16.41 9.73 -6.32
CA THR A 142 15.58 9.24 -7.42
C THR A 142 14.64 8.13 -6.95
N ARG A 143 13.33 8.31 -7.15
CA ARG A 143 12.32 7.31 -6.84
C ARG A 143 12.13 6.38 -8.04
N ARG A 144 12.49 5.12 -7.91
CA ARG A 144 12.26 4.09 -8.93
C ARG A 144 10.84 3.55 -8.81
N SER A 145 10.21 3.22 -9.94
CA SER A 145 8.99 2.39 -9.89
C SER A 145 9.35 0.98 -9.39
N LEU A 146 8.36 0.26 -8.88
CA LEU A 146 8.57 -1.13 -8.41
C LEU A 146 9.12 -2.00 -9.54
N LYS A 147 8.55 -1.89 -10.75
CA LYS A 147 9.01 -2.61 -11.93
C LYS A 147 10.49 -2.37 -12.23
N ILE A 148 10.91 -1.11 -12.30
CA ILE A 148 12.33 -0.78 -12.54
C ILE A 148 13.22 -1.36 -11.45
N ALA A 149 12.81 -1.32 -10.19
CA ALA A 149 13.60 -1.88 -9.09
C ALA A 149 13.74 -3.40 -9.20
N ILE A 150 12.70 -4.11 -9.61
CA ILE A 150 12.73 -5.56 -9.86
C ILE A 150 13.68 -5.89 -11.02
N GLU A 151 13.60 -5.14 -12.12
CA GLU A 151 14.49 -5.28 -13.29
C GLU A 151 15.97 -5.01 -12.91
N GLU A 152 16.23 -3.90 -12.19
CA GLU A 152 17.59 -3.53 -11.75
C GLU A 152 18.22 -4.57 -10.82
N LEU A 153 17.42 -5.25 -9.99
CA LEU A 153 17.87 -6.33 -9.10
C LEU A 153 17.95 -7.70 -9.79
N GLY A 154 17.51 -7.80 -11.04
CA GLY A 154 17.51 -9.05 -11.80
C GLY A 154 16.56 -10.11 -11.24
N PHE A 155 15.50 -9.71 -10.55
CA PHE A 155 14.49 -10.65 -10.07
C PHE A 155 13.57 -11.08 -11.21
N LEU A 156 13.10 -12.34 -11.12
CA LEU A 156 12.12 -12.84 -12.08
C LEU A 156 10.80 -12.10 -11.97
N GLU A 157 10.30 -11.66 -13.11
CA GLU A 157 8.95 -11.12 -13.28
C GLU A 157 7.99 -12.30 -13.51
N ASP A 158 7.56 -12.93 -12.43
CA ASP A 158 6.74 -14.16 -12.43
C ASP A 158 5.25 -13.90 -12.18
N ALA A 159 4.85 -12.63 -12.06
CA ALA A 159 3.46 -12.19 -11.90
C ALA A 159 3.22 -10.85 -12.59
N GLU A 160 1.97 -10.57 -12.93
CA GLU A 160 1.58 -9.29 -13.51
C GLU A 160 1.66 -8.17 -12.48
N TYR A 161 2.17 -7.01 -12.89
CA TYR A 161 2.11 -5.77 -12.10
C TYR A 161 0.69 -5.21 -12.04
N HIS A 162 0.49 -4.27 -11.12
CA HIS A 162 -0.80 -3.62 -10.90
C HIS A 162 -1.88 -4.60 -10.39
N SER A 163 -1.47 -5.53 -9.55
CA SER A 163 -2.34 -6.28 -8.67
C SER A 163 -1.79 -6.09 -7.26
N ALA A 164 -2.59 -5.60 -6.33
CA ALA A 164 -2.13 -5.27 -4.99
C ALA A 164 -1.34 -6.42 -4.33
N ILE A 165 -1.78 -7.66 -4.49
CA ILE A 165 -1.04 -8.80 -3.92
C ILE A 165 0.28 -9.06 -4.64
N ASN A 166 0.36 -8.91 -5.96
CA ASN A 166 1.59 -9.13 -6.71
C ASN A 166 2.62 -8.03 -6.40
N ASP A 167 2.19 -6.77 -6.32
CA ASP A 167 3.06 -5.65 -5.99
C ASP A 167 3.54 -5.74 -4.53
N ALA A 168 2.70 -6.22 -3.60
CA ALA A 168 3.12 -6.56 -2.25
C ALA A 168 4.14 -7.71 -2.22
N ILE A 169 4.00 -8.74 -3.07
CA ILE A 169 4.97 -9.85 -3.20
C ILE A 169 6.31 -9.34 -3.74
N TYR A 170 6.31 -8.53 -4.79
CA TYR A 170 7.54 -7.94 -5.33
C TYR A 170 8.23 -7.04 -4.31
N THR A 171 7.47 -6.19 -3.61
CA THR A 171 7.98 -5.34 -2.54
C THR A 171 8.57 -6.17 -1.39
N ALA A 172 7.91 -7.26 -0.99
CA ALA A 172 8.42 -8.19 0.02
C ALA A 172 9.72 -8.88 -0.44
N ARG A 173 9.80 -9.27 -1.72
CA ARG A 173 11.01 -9.87 -2.30
C ARG A 173 12.19 -8.89 -2.27
N ILE A 174 11.98 -7.63 -2.62
CA ILE A 174 13.01 -6.59 -2.50
C ILE A 174 13.45 -6.45 -1.05
N PHE A 175 12.50 -6.27 -0.10
CA PHE A 175 12.81 -6.09 1.32
C PHE A 175 13.59 -7.28 1.90
N SER A 176 13.24 -8.51 1.53
CA SER A 176 13.91 -9.71 2.03
C SER A 176 15.35 -9.86 1.54
N ASN A 177 15.67 -9.31 0.36
CA ASN A 177 16.98 -9.43 -0.26
C ASN A 177 17.82 -8.14 -0.17
N MET A 178 17.27 -7.05 0.37
CA MET A 178 17.99 -5.80 0.51
C MET A 178 19.05 -5.88 1.60
N ASP A 179 20.27 -5.47 1.26
CA ASP A 179 21.36 -5.31 2.22
C ASP A 179 21.17 -4.00 3.01
N PHE A 180 20.77 -4.15 4.26
CA PHE A 180 20.61 -3.04 5.18
C PHE A 180 21.87 -2.72 5.98
N ASP A 181 22.93 -3.53 5.90
CA ASP A 181 24.17 -3.29 6.65
C ASP A 181 24.92 -2.08 6.10
N SER A 182 24.69 -1.76 4.82
CA SER A 182 25.32 -0.63 4.13
C SER A 182 24.66 0.73 4.40
N VAL A 183 23.47 0.76 5.02
CA VAL A 183 22.72 2.02 5.28
C VAL A 183 22.00 1.97 6.61
N SER A 184 21.99 3.10 7.32
CA SER A 184 21.09 3.27 8.46
C SER A 184 19.64 3.16 7.99
N ILE A 185 18.96 2.09 8.40
CA ILE A 185 17.53 1.96 8.22
C ILE A 185 16.85 3.05 9.05
N TYR A 186 16.02 3.85 8.40
CA TYR A 186 15.21 4.84 9.10
C TYR A 186 13.73 4.63 8.78
N GLU A 187 12.90 4.84 9.80
CA GLU A 187 11.46 4.80 9.66
C GLU A 187 10.96 6.12 9.08
N SER A 188 10.05 6.02 8.12
CA SER A 188 9.26 7.16 7.66
C SER A 188 8.08 7.37 8.59
N ILE A 189 7.63 8.60 8.73
CA ILE A 189 6.43 8.95 9.50
C ILE A 189 5.29 9.18 8.52
N ASP A 190 4.17 8.48 8.72
CA ASP A 190 2.94 8.78 8.00
C ASP A 190 2.35 10.09 8.53
N THR A 191 2.05 11.00 7.62
CA THR A 191 1.64 12.36 7.96
C THR A 191 0.12 12.57 8.00
N TYR A 192 -0.67 11.55 7.71
CA TYR A 192 -2.13 11.69 7.57
C TYR A 192 -2.82 12.29 8.80
N ARG A 193 -2.37 11.92 10.01
CA ARG A 193 -2.92 12.44 11.27
C ARG A 193 -2.13 13.60 11.87
N ILE A 194 -1.00 13.97 11.26
CA ILE A 194 -0.17 15.07 11.77
C ILE A 194 -0.80 16.39 11.33
N PRO A 195 -1.11 17.32 12.27
CA PRO A 195 -1.61 18.63 11.91
C PRO A 195 -0.62 19.39 11.02
N VAL A 196 -1.14 20.11 10.01
CA VAL A 196 -0.33 20.86 9.03
C VAL A 196 0.67 21.82 9.68
N SER A 197 0.39 22.31 10.90
CA SER A 197 1.28 23.16 11.68
C SER A 197 2.61 22.52 12.07
N TYR A 198 2.73 21.19 12.01
CA TYR A 198 3.95 20.45 12.35
C TYR A 198 4.76 20.00 11.13
N THR A 199 4.27 20.22 9.90
CA THR A 199 4.95 19.76 8.67
C THR A 199 6.03 20.73 8.18
N HIS A 200 6.30 21.83 8.89
CA HIS A 200 7.29 22.86 8.54
C HIS A 200 8.47 22.95 9.54
N LEU A 201 8.69 21.92 10.34
CA LEU A 201 9.88 21.72 11.14
C LEU A 201 10.75 20.62 10.49
#